data_57a82e580768af83f2deee0fe3e2ed8e
#
_entry.id   57a82e580768af83f2deee0fe3e2ed8e
#
_cell.length_a   1.000
_cell.length_b   1.000
_cell.length_c   1.000
_cell.angle_alpha   90.00
_cell.angle_beta   90.00
_cell.angle_gamma   90.00
#
_symmetry.space_group_name_H-M   'P 1'
#
loop_
_entity.id
_entity.type
_entity.pdbx_description
1 polymer ?
#
loop_
_entity_poly.entity_id
_entity_poly.type
_entity_poly.pdbx_seq_one_letter_code
_entity_poly.pdbx_strand_id
1 'polypeptide(L)'
;MVLIFPVLILATSEPGLNNWIALILFVIAGITDHLDGYIARKTGSTSELGALLDLIADKLLIIVTLFYFISYESNLFLIVPSVIIIIREIAISSFRQFLAEKGGKNPIKVTFIAKSKTTLQIFALSFLIISPNFGQYFFLLTICLFWLAAYVSLYSLYGYLKAYRNLMK
;
A
#
# COMPACT_ATOMS: atom_id res chain seq x y z
N MET A 1 5.42 -2.78 -12.14
CA MET A 1 4.33 -3.79 -12.09
C MET A 1 4.81 -5.21 -12.33
N VAL A 2 5.58 -5.51 -13.40
CA VAL A 2 6.03 -6.89 -13.70
C VAL A 2 6.85 -7.52 -12.56
N LEU A 3 7.60 -6.72 -11.80
CA LEU A 3 8.42 -7.19 -10.66
C LEU A 3 7.61 -7.76 -9.48
N ILE A 4 6.30 -7.55 -9.42
CA ILE A 4 5.45 -8.12 -8.37
C ILE A 4 5.47 -9.66 -8.43
N PHE A 5 5.36 -10.25 -9.62
CA PHE A 5 5.29 -11.70 -9.76
C PHE A 5 6.52 -12.44 -9.19
N PRO A 6 7.77 -12.09 -9.56
CA PRO A 6 8.93 -12.72 -8.95
C PRO A 6 9.03 -12.47 -7.44
N VAL A 7 8.61 -11.29 -6.94
CA VAL A 7 8.55 -11.03 -5.49
C VAL A 7 7.66 -12.04 -4.79
N LEU A 8 6.44 -12.27 -5.30
CA LEU A 8 5.47 -13.17 -4.68
C LEU A 8 5.96 -14.62 -4.68
N ILE A 9 6.52 -15.08 -5.78
CA ILE A 9 7.04 -16.45 -5.90
C ILE A 9 8.20 -16.66 -4.93
N LEU A 10 9.15 -15.72 -4.87
CA LEU A 10 10.31 -15.82 -4.00
C LEU A 10 9.98 -15.66 -2.52
N ALA A 11 9.01 -14.82 -2.18
CA ALA A 11 8.62 -14.56 -0.80
C ALA A 11 7.94 -15.76 -0.12
N THR A 12 7.34 -16.67 -0.90
CA THR A 12 6.68 -17.88 -0.39
C THR A 12 7.52 -19.16 -0.59
N SER A 13 8.73 -19.01 -1.09
CA SER A 13 9.70 -20.11 -1.15
C SER A 13 10.22 -20.47 0.24
N GLU A 14 10.97 -21.56 0.32
CA GLU A 14 11.67 -21.97 1.56
C GLU A 14 12.44 -20.79 2.18
N PRO A 15 12.42 -20.67 3.53
CA PRO A 15 13.15 -19.62 4.24
C PRO A 15 14.63 -19.58 3.84
N GLY A 16 15.17 -18.40 3.60
CA GLY A 16 16.55 -18.23 3.22
C GLY A 16 16.82 -17.05 2.30
N LEU A 17 17.73 -17.25 1.35
CA LEU A 17 18.17 -16.21 0.41
C LEU A 17 17.02 -15.67 -0.45
N ASN A 18 16.04 -16.51 -0.80
CA ASN A 18 14.91 -16.13 -1.64
C ASN A 18 14.08 -14.98 -1.03
N ASN A 19 13.86 -14.99 0.28
CA ASN A 19 13.13 -13.93 0.97
C ASN A 19 13.90 -12.60 0.95
N TRP A 20 15.24 -12.64 1.01
CA TRP A 20 16.06 -11.43 0.87
C TRP A 20 16.03 -10.87 -0.54
N ILE A 21 16.09 -11.74 -1.54
CA ILE A 21 15.95 -11.34 -2.96
C ILE A 21 14.56 -10.76 -3.19
N ALA A 22 13.50 -11.39 -2.67
CA ALA A 22 12.13 -10.90 -2.74
C ALA A 22 11.99 -9.50 -2.11
N LEU A 23 12.58 -9.28 -0.93
CA LEU A 23 12.61 -7.98 -0.28
C LEU A 23 13.28 -6.91 -1.14
N ILE A 24 14.46 -7.21 -1.69
CA ILE A 24 15.21 -6.29 -2.55
C ILE A 24 14.38 -5.93 -3.78
N LEU A 25 13.78 -6.91 -4.45
CA LEU A 25 12.92 -6.68 -5.61
C LEU A 25 11.67 -5.87 -5.26
N PHE A 26 11.06 -6.13 -4.10
CA PHE A 26 9.90 -5.38 -3.60
C PHE A 26 10.24 -3.90 -3.36
N VAL A 27 11.37 -3.63 -2.71
CA VAL A 27 11.85 -2.27 -2.45
C VAL A 27 12.19 -1.55 -3.76
N ILE A 28 12.90 -2.23 -4.69
CA ILE A 28 13.20 -1.67 -6.01
C ILE A 28 11.91 -1.35 -6.76
N ALA A 29 10.93 -2.25 -6.77
CA ALA A 29 9.64 -2.02 -7.43
C ALA A 29 8.94 -0.76 -6.87
N GLY A 30 8.91 -0.60 -5.55
CA GLY A 30 8.32 0.56 -4.90
C GLY A 30 9.06 1.87 -5.19
N ILE A 31 10.41 1.84 -5.18
CA ILE A 31 11.25 3.02 -5.49
C ILE A 31 11.09 3.41 -6.96
N THR A 32 11.14 2.44 -7.88
CA THR A 32 11.02 2.69 -9.33
C THR A 32 9.67 3.33 -9.65
N ASP A 33 8.59 2.78 -9.12
CA ASP A 33 7.24 3.30 -9.31
C ASP A 33 7.11 4.75 -8.79
N HIS A 34 7.67 5.03 -7.61
CA HIS A 34 7.68 6.39 -7.05
C HIS A 34 8.51 7.38 -7.88
N LEU A 35 9.66 6.94 -8.41
CA LEU A 35 10.55 7.76 -9.25
C LEU A 35 9.91 8.06 -10.61
N ASP A 36 9.28 7.07 -11.25
CA ASP A 36 8.63 7.23 -12.55
C ASP A 36 7.52 8.29 -12.47
N GLY A 37 6.67 8.21 -11.44
CA GLY A 37 5.65 9.22 -11.18
C GLY A 37 6.24 10.61 -10.86
N TYR A 38 7.36 10.69 -10.13
CA TYR A 38 8.02 11.96 -9.83
C TYR A 38 8.63 12.61 -11.09
N ILE A 39 9.33 11.84 -11.92
CA ILE A 39 9.96 12.30 -13.15
C ILE A 39 8.88 12.79 -14.12
N ALA A 40 7.83 12.01 -14.34
CA ALA A 40 6.73 12.37 -15.24
C ALA A 40 6.07 13.72 -14.86
N ARG A 41 5.85 13.94 -13.56
CA ARG A 41 5.31 15.22 -13.06
C ARG A 41 6.28 16.38 -13.25
N LYS A 42 7.60 16.15 -13.08
CA LYS A 42 8.62 17.19 -13.20
C LYS A 42 8.90 17.59 -14.65
N THR A 43 8.81 16.65 -15.58
CA THR A 43 9.05 16.88 -17.02
C THR A 43 7.81 17.37 -17.77
N GLY A 44 6.65 17.43 -17.12
CA GLY A 44 5.39 17.80 -17.77
C GLY A 44 4.92 16.80 -18.84
N SER A 45 5.53 15.62 -18.91
CA SER A 45 5.21 14.55 -19.87
C SER A 45 4.07 13.64 -19.41
N THR A 46 3.22 14.13 -18.50
CA THR A 46 2.07 13.36 -17.99
C THR A 46 0.96 13.30 -19.01
N SER A 47 0.76 12.13 -19.64
CA SER A 47 -0.48 11.85 -20.36
C SER A 47 -1.58 11.47 -19.35
N GLU A 48 -2.86 11.70 -19.72
CA GLU A 48 -4.00 11.29 -18.89
C GLU A 48 -3.96 9.78 -18.59
N LEU A 49 -3.61 8.99 -19.59
CA LEU A 49 -3.45 7.53 -19.46
C LEU A 49 -2.28 7.16 -18.52
N GLY A 50 -1.15 7.89 -18.62
CA GLY A 50 0.00 7.69 -17.74
C GLY A 50 -0.34 7.99 -16.28
N ALA A 51 -1.06 9.07 -16.01
CA ALA A 51 -1.51 9.42 -14.66
C ALA A 51 -2.50 8.39 -14.08
N LEU A 52 -3.37 7.82 -14.92
CA LEU A 52 -4.28 6.74 -14.51
C LEU A 52 -3.50 5.45 -14.18
N LEU A 53 -2.53 5.08 -15.03
CA LEU A 53 -1.69 3.89 -14.81
C LEU A 53 -0.84 4.02 -13.54
N ASP A 54 -0.25 5.18 -13.26
CA ASP A 54 0.48 5.48 -12.02
C ASP A 54 -0.42 5.27 -10.80
N LEU A 55 -1.64 5.82 -10.84
CA LEU A 55 -2.62 5.66 -9.76
C LEU A 55 -3.02 4.21 -9.51
N ILE A 56 -3.11 3.40 -10.56
CA ILE A 56 -3.43 1.97 -10.47
C ILE A 56 -2.23 1.20 -9.95
N ALA A 57 -1.03 1.49 -10.46
CA ALA A 57 0.21 0.82 -10.12
C ALA A 57 0.53 0.90 -8.62
N ASP A 58 0.49 2.11 -8.06
CA ASP A 58 0.71 2.39 -6.63
C ASP A 58 -0.14 1.48 -5.71
N LYS A 59 -1.35 1.16 -6.12
CA LYS A 59 -2.29 0.38 -5.31
C LYS A 59 -2.17 -1.11 -5.54
N LEU A 60 -1.98 -1.50 -6.79
CA LEU A 60 -1.84 -2.91 -7.13
C LEU A 60 -0.62 -3.52 -6.43
N LEU A 61 0.48 -2.79 -6.30
CA LEU A 61 1.66 -3.28 -5.58
C LEU A 61 1.29 -3.73 -4.15
N ILE A 62 0.59 -2.89 -3.40
CA ILE A 62 0.21 -3.19 -2.01
C ILE A 62 -0.91 -4.23 -1.95
N ILE A 63 -1.98 -4.04 -2.73
CA ILE A 63 -3.16 -4.91 -2.68
C ILE A 63 -2.84 -6.33 -3.11
N VAL A 64 -2.13 -6.50 -4.23
CA VAL A 64 -1.79 -7.83 -4.76
C VAL A 64 -0.83 -8.55 -3.81
N THR A 65 0.17 -7.83 -3.26
CA THR A 65 1.08 -8.41 -2.29
C THR A 65 0.35 -8.85 -1.02
N LEU A 66 -0.52 -8.01 -0.46
CA LEU A 66 -1.34 -8.36 0.71
C LEU A 66 -2.25 -9.54 0.43
N PHE A 67 -2.97 -9.52 -0.68
CA PHE A 67 -3.89 -10.59 -1.06
C PHE A 67 -3.17 -11.93 -1.22
N TYR A 68 -1.99 -11.91 -1.84
CA TYR A 68 -1.17 -13.10 -2.00
C TYR A 68 -0.74 -13.67 -0.65
N PHE A 69 -0.21 -12.85 0.25
CA PHE A 69 0.17 -13.32 1.59
C PHE A 69 -1.03 -13.85 2.40
N ILE A 70 -2.19 -13.20 2.33
CA ILE A 70 -3.41 -13.67 2.99
C ILE A 70 -3.80 -15.08 2.49
N SER A 71 -3.56 -15.42 1.23
CA SER A 71 -3.91 -16.73 0.68
C SER A 71 -3.02 -17.87 1.22
N TYR A 72 -1.85 -17.55 1.71
CA TYR A 72 -0.91 -18.53 2.29
C TYR A 72 -0.96 -18.58 3.83
N GLU A 73 -1.38 -17.50 4.45
CA GLU A 73 -1.41 -17.38 5.90
C GLU A 73 -2.78 -17.80 6.46
N SER A 74 -2.74 -18.60 7.53
CA SER A 74 -3.95 -18.97 8.29
C SER A 74 -4.16 -18.13 9.55
N ASN A 75 -3.23 -17.21 9.87
CA ASN A 75 -3.28 -16.43 11.09
C ASN A 75 -4.24 -15.23 10.96
N LEU A 76 -5.39 -15.31 11.65
CA LEU A 76 -6.41 -14.26 11.65
C LEU A 76 -5.88 -12.88 12.10
N PHE A 77 -4.90 -12.84 13.01
CA PHE A 77 -4.30 -11.59 13.47
C PHE A 77 -3.49 -10.87 12.38
N LEU A 78 -3.09 -11.56 11.32
CA LEU A 78 -2.48 -10.96 10.14
C LEU A 78 -3.53 -10.68 9.05
N ILE A 79 -4.47 -11.60 8.86
CA ILE A 79 -5.51 -11.50 7.82
C ILE A 79 -6.40 -10.28 8.06
N VAL A 80 -6.91 -10.10 9.29
CA VAL A 80 -7.86 -9.02 9.60
C VAL A 80 -7.30 -7.62 9.30
N PRO A 81 -6.13 -7.22 9.82
CA PRO A 81 -5.58 -5.89 9.51
C PRO A 81 -5.24 -5.73 8.02
N SER A 82 -4.82 -6.79 7.33
CA SER A 82 -4.53 -6.77 5.89
C SER A 82 -5.80 -6.51 5.07
N VAL A 83 -6.90 -7.17 5.39
CA VAL A 83 -8.21 -6.93 4.75
C VAL A 83 -8.69 -5.50 5.01
N ILE A 84 -8.54 -4.98 6.23
CA ILE A 84 -8.87 -3.59 6.57
C ILE A 84 -8.07 -2.62 5.68
N ILE A 85 -6.77 -2.85 5.50
CA ILE A 85 -5.92 -2.04 4.65
C ILE A 85 -6.41 -2.05 3.20
N ILE A 86 -6.70 -3.24 2.64
CA ILE A 86 -7.19 -3.40 1.26
C ILE A 86 -8.50 -2.66 1.03
N ILE A 87 -9.51 -2.91 1.89
CA ILE A 87 -10.82 -2.27 1.79
C ILE A 87 -10.68 -0.75 1.83
N ARG A 88 -9.86 -0.25 2.74
CA ARG A 88 -9.62 1.17 2.91
C ARG A 88 -8.92 1.78 1.68
N GLU A 89 -7.93 1.12 1.08
CA GLU A 89 -7.24 1.63 -0.12
C GLU A 89 -8.22 1.79 -1.29
N ILE A 90 -9.08 0.80 -1.51
CA ILE A 90 -10.12 0.84 -2.53
C ILE A 90 -11.13 1.95 -2.22
N ALA A 91 -11.64 2.02 -0.99
CA ALA A 91 -12.65 2.99 -0.59
C ALA A 91 -12.18 4.44 -0.79
N ILE A 92 -10.96 4.78 -0.34
CA ILE A 92 -10.41 6.14 -0.53
C ILE A 92 -10.18 6.47 -1.99
N SER A 93 -9.75 5.51 -2.81
CA SER A 93 -9.58 5.74 -4.24
C SER A 93 -10.88 6.13 -4.91
N SER A 94 -11.91 5.32 -4.72
CA SER A 94 -13.23 5.55 -5.27
C SER A 94 -13.81 6.87 -4.77
N PHE A 95 -13.60 7.17 -3.49
CA PHE A 95 -14.08 8.42 -2.89
C PHE A 95 -13.36 9.66 -3.46
N ARG A 96 -12.05 9.58 -3.66
CA ARG A 96 -11.29 10.69 -4.29
C ARG A 96 -11.70 10.92 -5.73
N GLN A 97 -11.93 9.84 -6.50
CA GLN A 97 -12.41 9.94 -7.88
C GLN A 97 -13.80 10.59 -7.93
N PHE A 98 -14.73 10.12 -7.09
CA PHE A 98 -16.07 10.72 -6.99
C PHE A 98 -16.04 12.22 -6.67
N LEU A 99 -15.15 12.65 -5.78
CA LEU A 99 -14.98 14.07 -5.46
C LEU A 99 -14.41 14.87 -6.62
N ALA A 100 -13.48 14.32 -7.38
CA ALA A 100 -12.88 14.97 -8.55
C ALA A 100 -13.95 15.18 -9.65
N GLU A 101 -14.80 14.19 -9.89
CA GLU A 101 -15.89 14.24 -10.87
C GLU A 101 -16.95 15.29 -10.50
N LYS A 102 -17.23 15.50 -9.21
CA LYS A 102 -18.18 16.53 -8.76
C LYS A 102 -17.66 17.96 -8.80
N GLY A 103 -16.50 18.21 -9.38
CA GLY A 103 -15.96 19.54 -9.60
C GLY A 103 -15.51 20.26 -8.33
N GLY A 104 -15.18 19.51 -7.28
CA GLY A 104 -14.63 20.06 -6.04
C GLY A 104 -13.35 20.84 -6.30
N LYS A 105 -13.46 22.18 -6.37
CA LYS A 105 -12.34 23.12 -6.62
C LYS A 105 -11.24 23.07 -5.56
N ASN A 106 -11.47 22.38 -4.43
CA ASN A 106 -10.48 22.20 -3.36
C ASN A 106 -10.10 20.73 -3.26
N PRO A 107 -8.97 20.30 -3.84
CA PRO A 107 -8.44 18.98 -3.56
C PRO A 107 -8.22 18.89 -2.05
N ILE A 108 -8.84 17.90 -1.41
CA ILE A 108 -8.59 17.64 0.02
C ILE A 108 -7.09 17.45 0.16
N LYS A 109 -6.42 18.41 0.82
CA LYS A 109 -4.97 18.39 0.98
C LYS A 109 -4.56 17.04 1.57
N VAL A 110 -3.66 16.36 0.87
CA VAL A 110 -3.08 15.09 1.37
C VAL A 110 -2.36 15.42 2.67
N THR A 111 -2.94 15.01 3.79
CA THR A 111 -2.35 15.23 5.11
C THR A 111 -1.04 14.44 5.24
N PHE A 112 -0.12 14.90 6.08
CA PHE A 112 1.11 14.19 6.43
C PHE A 112 0.83 12.73 6.82
N ILE A 113 -0.26 12.49 7.55
CA ILE A 113 -0.76 11.16 7.95
C ILE A 113 -1.04 10.26 6.73
N ALA A 114 -1.55 10.83 5.64
CA ALA A 114 -1.81 10.06 4.42
C ALA A 114 -0.51 9.61 3.70
N LYS A 115 0.60 10.32 3.88
CA LYS A 115 1.92 9.91 3.39
C LYS A 115 2.55 8.86 4.31
N SER A 116 2.51 9.08 5.61
CA SER A 116 3.08 8.16 6.61
C SER A 116 2.45 6.76 6.57
N LYS A 117 1.15 6.63 6.22
CA LYS A 117 0.48 5.33 6.11
C LYS A 117 1.12 4.42 5.06
N THR A 118 1.43 4.97 3.86
CA THR A 118 1.99 4.18 2.76
C THR A 118 3.39 3.68 3.12
N THR A 119 4.20 4.54 3.74
CA THR A 119 5.50 4.15 4.25
C THR A 119 5.38 3.03 5.28
N LEU A 120 4.44 3.15 6.24
CA LEU A 120 4.21 2.13 7.25
C LEU A 120 3.74 0.80 6.64
N GLN A 121 2.89 0.83 5.61
CA GLN A 121 2.44 -0.36 4.89
C GLN A 121 3.61 -1.05 4.15
N ILE A 122 4.47 -0.28 3.49
CA ILE A 122 5.67 -0.81 2.83
C ILE A 122 6.60 -1.46 3.86
N PHE A 123 6.81 -0.83 5.03
CA PHE A 123 7.59 -1.42 6.12
C PHE A 123 6.98 -2.72 6.63
N ALA A 124 5.67 -2.73 6.89
CA ALA A 124 4.97 -3.93 7.36
C ALA A 124 5.08 -5.10 6.36
N LEU A 125 4.92 -4.81 5.06
CA LEU A 125 5.10 -5.80 4.00
C LEU A 125 6.54 -6.29 3.89
N SER A 126 7.52 -5.39 4.01
CA SER A 126 8.94 -5.75 4.01
C SER A 126 9.28 -6.71 5.15
N PHE A 127 8.74 -6.46 6.36
CA PHE A 127 8.89 -7.34 7.51
C PHE A 127 8.21 -8.69 7.29
N LEU A 128 7.05 -8.71 6.64
CA LEU A 128 6.34 -9.95 6.32
C LEU A 128 7.13 -10.82 5.34
N ILE A 129 7.72 -10.23 4.30
CA ILE A 129 8.53 -10.93 3.28
C ILE A 129 9.72 -11.65 3.92
N ILE A 130 10.38 -11.02 4.91
CA ILE A 130 11.57 -11.62 5.56
C ILE A 130 11.22 -12.41 6.82
N SER A 131 9.99 -12.34 7.32
CA SER A 131 9.59 -12.99 8.57
C SER A 131 9.86 -14.51 8.63
N PRO A 132 9.80 -15.28 7.52
CA PRO A 132 10.14 -16.70 7.55
C PRO A 132 11.58 -16.99 7.96
N ASN A 133 12.51 -16.04 7.76
CA ASN A 133 13.93 -16.17 8.13
C ASN A 133 14.20 -15.89 9.60
N PHE A 134 13.20 -15.36 10.33
CA PHE A 134 13.31 -14.97 11.73
C PHE A 134 12.24 -15.70 12.54
N GLY A 135 12.54 -16.00 13.77
CA GLY A 135 11.65 -16.78 14.64
C GLY A 135 10.32 -16.06 14.98
N GLN A 136 9.52 -16.73 15.80
CA GLN A 136 8.16 -16.34 16.16
C GLN A 136 8.03 -14.90 16.71
N TYR A 137 9.03 -14.41 17.44
CA TYR A 137 9.01 -13.03 17.98
C TYR A 137 9.02 -11.96 16.87
N PHE A 138 9.77 -12.21 15.80
CA PHE A 138 9.79 -11.30 14.65
C PHE A 138 8.46 -11.31 13.90
N PHE A 139 7.83 -12.47 13.77
CA PHE A 139 6.48 -12.58 13.21
C PHE A 139 5.43 -11.83 14.03
N LEU A 140 5.50 -11.92 15.38
CA LEU A 140 4.63 -11.15 16.27
C LEU A 140 4.83 -9.63 16.09
N LEU A 141 6.07 -9.17 15.97
CA LEU A 141 6.38 -7.77 15.66
C LEU A 141 5.76 -7.35 14.32
N THR A 142 5.83 -8.21 13.30
CA THR A 142 5.20 -7.99 12.00
C THR A 142 3.68 -7.82 12.14
N ILE A 143 3.01 -8.67 12.91
CA ILE A 143 1.57 -8.54 13.19
C ILE A 143 1.26 -7.19 13.86
N CYS A 144 2.05 -6.78 14.85
CA CYS A 144 1.88 -5.47 15.51
C CYS A 144 2.01 -4.30 14.51
N LEU A 145 2.95 -4.37 13.57
CA LEU A 145 3.11 -3.37 12.51
C LEU A 145 1.89 -3.34 11.58
N PHE A 146 1.30 -4.49 11.24
CA PHE A 146 0.08 -4.54 10.43
C PHE A 146 -1.11 -3.91 11.15
N TRP A 147 -1.30 -4.14 12.44
CA TRP A 147 -2.35 -3.50 13.22
C TRP A 147 -2.14 -1.98 13.32
N LEU A 148 -0.90 -1.54 13.51
CA LEU A 148 -0.56 -0.12 13.51
C LEU A 148 -0.86 0.51 12.14
N ALA A 149 -0.50 -0.16 11.04
CA ALA A 149 -0.78 0.30 9.67
C ALA A 149 -2.29 0.37 9.40
N ALA A 150 -3.07 -0.62 9.84
CA ALA A 150 -4.52 -0.63 9.74
C ALA A 150 -5.14 0.52 10.53
N TYR A 151 -4.69 0.76 11.76
CA TYR A 151 -5.17 1.86 12.60
C TYR A 151 -4.91 3.23 11.94
N VAL A 152 -3.68 3.50 11.51
CA VAL A 152 -3.31 4.74 10.81
C VAL A 152 -4.12 4.91 9.52
N SER A 153 -4.36 3.82 8.82
CA SER A 153 -5.16 3.77 7.61
C SER A 153 -6.62 4.17 7.87
N LEU A 154 -7.25 3.62 8.89
CA LEU A 154 -8.63 3.96 9.30
C LEU A 154 -8.74 5.40 9.82
N TYR A 155 -7.77 5.84 10.61
CA TYR A 155 -7.72 7.22 11.09
C TYR A 155 -7.65 8.23 9.93
N SER A 156 -6.84 7.92 8.91
CA SER A 156 -6.77 8.72 7.69
C SER A 156 -8.10 8.72 6.92
N LEU A 157 -8.81 7.59 6.83
CA LEU A 157 -10.14 7.51 6.21
C LEU A 157 -11.16 8.41 6.95
N TYR A 158 -11.19 8.34 8.27
CA TYR A 158 -12.05 9.20 9.08
C TYR A 158 -11.80 10.70 8.80
N GLY A 159 -10.53 11.09 8.69
CA GLY A 159 -10.15 12.47 8.33
C GLY A 159 -10.73 12.90 6.97
N TYR A 160 -10.69 12.04 5.96
CA TYR A 160 -11.28 12.30 4.65
C TYR A 160 -12.81 12.44 4.71
N LEU A 161 -13.50 11.54 5.42
CA LEU A 161 -14.95 11.58 5.57
C LEU A 161 -15.41 12.84 6.32
N LYS A 162 -14.68 13.25 7.36
CA LYS A 162 -14.95 14.48 8.10
C LYS A 162 -14.79 15.72 7.23
N ALA A 163 -13.71 15.79 6.45
CA ALA A 163 -13.48 16.90 5.53
C ALA A 163 -14.58 16.99 4.46
N TYR A 164 -15.03 15.86 3.92
CA TYR A 164 -16.15 15.81 2.98
C TYR A 164 -17.45 16.33 3.60
N ARG A 165 -17.81 15.88 4.80
CA ARG A 165 -19.03 16.31 5.47
C ARG A 165 -19.05 17.83 5.70
N ASN A 166 -17.87 18.43 5.91
CA ASN A 166 -17.77 19.89 6.09
C ASN A 166 -17.88 20.66 4.75
N LEU A 167 -17.60 20.04 3.61
CA LEU A 167 -17.78 20.63 2.28
C LEU A 167 -19.23 20.57 1.79
N MET A 168 -20.03 19.66 2.35
CA MET A 168 -21.44 19.47 1.98
C MET A 168 -22.42 20.31 2.84
N LYS A 169 -21.91 20.94 3.90
CA LYS A 169 -22.63 21.92 4.72
C LYS A 169 -22.40 23.34 4.22
#